data_0b80a12b265d6539a4720b1b02395c88
#
_entry.id   0b80a12b265d6539a4720b1b02395c88
#
_cell.length_a   1.000
_cell.length_b   1.000
_cell.length_c   1.000
_cell.angle_alpha   90.00
_cell.angle_beta   90.00
_cell.angle_gamma   90.00
#
_symmetry.space_group_name_H-M   'P 1'
#
loop_
_entity.id
_entity.type
_entity.pdbx_description
1 polymer ?
#
loop_
_entity_poly.entity_id
_entity_poly.type
_entity_poly.pdbx_seq_one_letter_code
_entity_poly.pdbx_strand_id
1 'polypeptide(L)'
;MSFPESITSGTRTVVGIADHFERLKRTATDFLETGAATERGYFTPTEDERIRQLLVSYWQSRNALTELVVALHQDSASRDCSNTDRLSDDDRAAAFLVAWTGVMVLVDAARFLRHNCGERPIVRNKLNEPEPHFGIPSGTYDRIQASLTSPVHAWHLYHAREYWTSNKSFLTELIAGTEVEPLIEIAQSLYSMHNVDLRQYAVGRVRTRTQQAKTRGRDLIGRALYGLQKSVSRLISGKFTHIGHNPQLPSEIADHVRTLIQPGDVFVNRKEYAITNYFLPGFWPHAAFYIGQTDQLEQ
;
A
#
# COMPACT_ATOMS: atom_id res chain seq x y z
N MET A 1 15.59 -14.15 -17.10
CA MET A 1 14.23 -13.56 -17.26
C MET A 1 14.37 -12.06 -17.17
N SER A 2 13.72 -11.28 -18.04
CA SER A 2 13.77 -9.81 -18.02
C SER A 2 12.37 -9.29 -17.70
N PHE A 3 12.24 -8.48 -16.67
CA PHE A 3 10.99 -7.83 -16.30
C PHE A 3 10.77 -6.54 -17.09
N PRO A 4 9.52 -6.06 -17.22
CA PRO A 4 9.19 -4.74 -17.80
C PRO A 4 9.98 -3.60 -17.15
N GLU A 5 10.28 -2.55 -17.93
CA GLU A 5 11.05 -1.39 -17.46
C GLU A 5 10.38 -0.69 -16.25
N SER A 6 9.07 -0.69 -16.16
CA SER A 6 8.35 -0.13 -15.01
C SER A 6 8.71 -0.86 -13.69
N ILE A 7 8.92 -2.18 -13.73
CA ILE A 7 9.30 -2.99 -12.57
C ILE A 7 10.78 -2.79 -12.24
N THR A 8 11.67 -2.82 -13.22
CA THR A 8 13.12 -2.66 -13.01
C THR A 8 13.47 -1.25 -12.57
N SER A 9 12.86 -0.23 -13.15
CA SER A 9 12.99 1.17 -12.72
C SER A 9 12.40 1.38 -11.31
N GLY A 10 11.24 0.78 -11.05
CA GLY A 10 10.63 0.78 -9.72
C GLY A 10 11.53 0.14 -8.66
N THR A 11 12.18 -0.97 -8.99
CA THR A 11 13.17 -1.63 -8.13
C THR A 11 14.32 -0.71 -7.79
N ARG A 12 14.94 -0.12 -8.80
CA ARG A 12 16.06 0.85 -8.60
C ARG A 12 15.64 2.02 -7.71
N THR A 13 14.43 2.52 -7.89
CA THR A 13 13.87 3.60 -7.07
C THR A 13 13.70 3.17 -5.62
N VAL A 14 13.11 2.00 -5.35
CA VAL A 14 12.91 1.49 -3.99
C VAL A 14 14.24 1.26 -3.29
N VAL A 15 15.21 0.60 -3.95
CA VAL A 15 16.55 0.37 -3.39
C VAL A 15 17.24 1.70 -3.08
N GLY A 16 17.27 2.64 -4.03
CA GLY A 16 17.91 3.94 -3.84
C GLY A 16 17.29 4.75 -2.71
N ILE A 17 15.97 4.72 -2.55
CA ILE A 17 15.28 5.42 -1.46
C ILE A 17 15.46 4.70 -0.13
N ALA A 18 15.48 3.37 -0.10
CA ALA A 18 15.80 2.62 1.12
C ALA A 18 17.18 3.01 1.67
N ASP A 19 18.20 2.99 0.82
CA ASP A 19 19.55 3.43 1.18
C ASP A 19 19.59 4.90 1.61
N HIS A 20 18.81 5.75 0.94
CA HIS A 20 18.72 7.16 1.30
C HIS A 20 18.08 7.34 2.69
N PHE A 21 17.01 6.63 3.00
CA PHE A 21 16.40 6.68 4.32
C PHE A 21 17.33 6.18 5.42
N GLU A 22 18.14 5.16 5.16
CA GLU A 22 19.14 4.69 6.14
C GLU A 22 20.21 5.77 6.43
N ARG A 23 20.65 6.51 5.42
CA ARG A 23 21.56 7.67 5.62
C ARG A 23 20.87 8.79 6.37
N LEU A 24 19.61 9.08 6.01
CA LEU A 24 18.82 10.14 6.64
C LEU A 24 18.56 9.85 8.12
N LYS A 25 18.24 8.62 8.46
CA LYS A 25 18.06 8.17 9.86
C LYS A 25 19.33 8.36 10.67
N ARG A 26 20.49 7.94 10.14
CA ARG A 26 21.78 8.15 10.81
C ARG A 26 22.03 9.63 11.06
N THR A 27 21.91 10.47 10.03
CA THR A 27 22.11 11.92 10.18
C THR A 27 21.13 12.56 11.16
N ALA A 28 19.88 12.10 11.18
CA ALA A 28 18.88 12.58 12.12
C ALA A 28 19.18 12.11 13.56
N THR A 29 19.65 10.88 13.74
CA THR A 29 20.06 10.36 15.05
C THR A 29 21.22 11.17 15.60
N ASP A 30 22.28 11.36 14.83
CA ASP A 30 23.44 12.17 15.23
C ASP A 30 23.01 13.61 15.62
N PHE A 31 22.09 14.21 14.86
CA PHE A 31 21.55 15.53 15.17
C PHE A 31 20.75 15.55 16.48
N LEU A 32 19.92 14.53 16.71
CA LEU A 32 19.05 14.45 17.89
C LEU A 32 19.82 14.06 19.16
N GLU A 33 20.92 13.31 19.04
CA GLU A 33 21.77 12.90 20.16
C GLU A 33 22.56 14.08 20.77
N THR A 34 22.80 15.13 20.01
CA THR A 34 23.42 16.33 20.56
C THR A 34 22.59 16.96 21.70
N GLY A 35 21.27 16.74 21.70
CA GLY A 35 20.31 17.16 22.72
C GLY A 35 20.18 18.68 22.91
N ALA A 36 21.10 19.46 22.38
CA ALA A 36 21.28 20.88 22.69
C ALA A 36 20.02 21.74 22.44
N ALA A 37 19.27 21.48 21.34
CA ALA A 37 18.03 22.19 21.07
C ALA A 37 16.93 21.84 22.09
N THR A 38 16.84 20.57 22.50
CA THR A 38 15.86 20.10 23.49
C THR A 38 16.15 20.72 24.88
N GLU A 39 17.40 20.80 25.27
CA GLU A 39 17.79 21.40 26.52
C GLU A 39 17.57 22.93 26.58
N ARG A 40 17.85 23.62 25.46
CA ARG A 40 17.64 25.08 25.35
C ARG A 40 16.17 25.46 25.16
N GLY A 41 15.34 24.55 24.61
CA GLY A 41 13.96 24.82 24.25
C GLY A 41 13.76 25.57 22.94
N TYR A 42 14.82 25.75 22.12
CA TYR A 42 14.76 26.36 20.78
C TYR A 42 15.89 25.86 19.86
N PHE A 43 15.69 25.98 18.54
CA PHE A 43 16.72 25.73 17.54
C PHE A 43 17.50 27.00 17.23
N THR A 44 18.83 26.89 17.10
CA THR A 44 19.61 27.95 16.45
C THR A 44 19.27 27.98 14.96
N PRO A 45 19.55 29.10 14.24
CA PRO A 45 19.29 29.19 12.81
C PRO A 45 19.90 28.04 11.99
N THR A 46 21.10 27.61 12.35
CA THR A 46 21.80 26.50 11.67
C THR A 46 21.11 25.15 11.94
N GLU A 47 20.68 24.91 13.17
CA GLU A 47 19.94 23.70 13.54
C GLU A 47 18.55 23.67 12.89
N ASP A 48 17.88 24.82 12.84
CA ASP A 48 16.59 24.98 12.20
C ASP A 48 16.66 24.65 10.72
N GLU A 49 17.65 25.19 10.02
CA GLU A 49 17.90 24.88 8.63
C GLU A 49 18.22 23.39 8.43
N ARG A 50 19.02 22.79 9.30
CA ARG A 50 19.39 21.39 9.20
C ARG A 50 18.20 20.46 9.37
N ILE A 51 17.33 20.69 10.37
CA ILE A 51 16.12 19.87 10.55
C ILE A 51 15.11 20.08 9.42
N ARG A 52 15.03 21.29 8.86
CA ARG A 52 14.23 21.61 7.70
C ARG A 52 14.68 20.80 6.48
N GLN A 53 15.98 20.78 6.20
CA GLN A 53 16.54 19.98 5.08
C GLN A 53 16.28 18.48 5.27
N LEU A 54 16.40 17.95 6.47
CA LEU A 54 16.05 16.56 6.77
C LEU A 54 14.57 16.28 6.50
N LEU A 55 13.68 17.19 6.92
CA LEU A 55 12.24 17.05 6.67
C LEU A 55 11.90 17.10 5.18
N VAL A 56 12.48 18.03 4.44
CA VAL A 56 12.27 18.16 2.98
C VAL A 56 12.73 16.89 2.26
N SER A 57 13.92 16.40 2.58
CA SER A 57 14.48 15.18 1.99
C SER A 57 13.61 13.95 2.30
N TYR A 58 13.17 13.81 3.55
CA TYR A 58 12.21 12.78 3.95
C TYR A 58 10.91 12.87 3.15
N TRP A 59 10.34 14.06 3.03
CA TRP A 59 9.07 14.29 2.37
C TRP A 59 9.12 13.96 0.87
N GLN A 60 10.17 14.39 0.18
CA GLN A 60 10.36 14.11 -1.25
C GLN A 60 10.50 12.61 -1.51
N SER A 61 11.34 11.92 -0.73
CA SER A 61 11.55 10.47 -0.86
C SER A 61 10.27 9.68 -0.55
N ARG A 62 9.52 10.11 0.48
CA ARG A 62 8.23 9.54 0.83
C ARG A 62 7.21 9.69 -0.31
N ASN A 63 7.12 10.87 -0.91
CA ASN A 63 6.21 11.11 -2.02
C ASN A 63 6.57 10.25 -3.24
N ALA A 64 7.86 10.19 -3.60
CA ALA A 64 8.34 9.36 -4.71
C ALA A 64 7.97 7.88 -4.53
N LEU A 65 8.17 7.29 -3.34
CA LEU A 65 7.73 5.92 -3.07
C LEU A 65 6.20 5.76 -3.14
N THR A 66 5.46 6.75 -2.65
CA THR A 66 3.99 6.68 -2.70
C THR A 66 3.48 6.72 -4.14
N GLU A 67 4.03 7.60 -4.95
CA GLU A 67 3.68 7.72 -6.37
C GLU A 67 4.05 6.45 -7.14
N LEU A 68 5.24 5.88 -6.88
CA LEU A 68 5.65 4.61 -7.46
C LEU A 68 4.66 3.48 -7.16
N VAL A 69 4.29 3.30 -5.88
CA VAL A 69 3.34 2.24 -5.48
C VAL A 69 1.97 2.43 -6.13
N VAL A 70 1.53 3.70 -6.26
CA VAL A 70 0.27 4.04 -6.94
C VAL A 70 0.36 3.81 -8.44
N ALA A 71 1.48 4.17 -9.10
CA ALA A 71 1.70 3.99 -10.53
C ALA A 71 1.74 2.51 -10.92
N LEU A 72 2.49 1.67 -10.20
CA LEU A 72 2.53 0.21 -10.41
C LEU A 72 1.14 -0.43 -10.35
N HIS A 73 0.24 0.19 -9.56
CA HIS A 73 -1.13 -0.24 -9.52
C HIS A 73 -1.92 0.19 -10.76
N GLN A 74 -1.69 1.39 -11.29
CA GLN A 74 -2.40 1.92 -12.47
C GLN A 74 -2.00 1.18 -13.73
N ASP A 75 -0.70 0.89 -13.94
CA ASP A 75 -0.21 0.10 -15.08
C ASP A 75 -0.82 -1.30 -15.11
N SER A 76 -1.01 -1.90 -13.94
CA SER A 76 -1.75 -3.16 -13.83
C SER A 76 -3.26 -2.99 -14.05
N ALA A 77 -3.79 -1.76 -14.17
CA ALA A 77 -5.21 -1.42 -14.22
C ALA A 77 -5.71 -0.95 -15.58
N SER A 78 -4.82 -0.56 -16.50
CA SER A 78 -5.25 -0.06 -17.80
C SER A 78 -6.06 -1.13 -18.51
N ARG A 79 -7.35 -0.83 -18.64
CA ARG A 79 -8.37 -1.67 -19.27
C ARG A 79 -8.54 -1.29 -20.74
N ASP A 80 -7.52 -0.81 -21.38
CA ASP A 80 -7.64 -0.62 -22.82
C ASP A 80 -7.61 -1.99 -23.50
N CYS A 81 -8.66 -2.26 -24.25
CA CYS A 81 -9.02 -3.56 -24.80
C CYS A 81 -8.09 -4.06 -25.91
N SER A 82 -6.89 -3.53 -26.04
CA SER A 82 -5.85 -4.07 -26.91
C SER A 82 -5.04 -5.13 -26.16
N ASN A 83 -5.11 -6.34 -26.64
CA ASN A 83 -4.66 -7.60 -26.07
C ASN A 83 -3.12 -7.75 -25.89
N THR A 84 -2.33 -6.66 -25.94
CA THR A 84 -0.87 -6.68 -26.00
C THR A 84 -0.15 -6.30 -24.71
N ASP A 85 -0.82 -5.64 -23.72
CA ASP A 85 -0.16 -5.10 -22.55
C ASP A 85 -0.59 -5.72 -21.20
N ARG A 86 -1.04 -6.96 -21.19
CA ARG A 86 -1.29 -7.66 -19.94
C ARG A 86 0.01 -8.15 -19.34
N LEU A 87 0.41 -7.56 -18.20
CA LEU A 87 1.46 -8.13 -17.36
C LEU A 87 1.20 -9.61 -17.12
N SER A 88 2.22 -10.45 -17.30
CA SER A 88 2.18 -11.86 -16.92
C SER A 88 1.93 -12.02 -15.42
N ASP A 89 1.60 -13.21 -14.95
CA ASP A 89 1.45 -13.47 -13.52
C ASP A 89 2.79 -13.28 -12.78
N ASP A 90 3.89 -13.57 -13.43
CA ASP A 90 5.26 -13.36 -12.92
C ASP A 90 5.59 -11.86 -12.81
N ASP A 91 5.23 -11.06 -13.83
CA ASP A 91 5.41 -9.60 -13.77
C ASP A 91 4.57 -8.98 -12.65
N ARG A 92 3.35 -9.46 -12.45
CA ARG A 92 2.49 -8.99 -11.35
C ARG A 92 3.07 -9.36 -9.98
N ALA A 93 3.66 -10.55 -9.86
CA ALA A 93 4.31 -10.98 -8.63
C ALA A 93 5.55 -10.13 -8.33
N ALA A 94 6.35 -9.81 -9.35
CA ALA A 94 7.48 -8.88 -9.22
C ALA A 94 7.02 -7.45 -8.89
N ALA A 95 5.97 -6.93 -9.55
CA ALA A 95 5.39 -5.63 -9.24
C ALA A 95 4.83 -5.55 -7.81
N PHE A 96 4.22 -6.65 -7.33
CA PHE A 96 3.83 -6.75 -5.91
C PHE A 96 5.04 -6.61 -4.99
N LEU A 97 6.17 -7.27 -5.29
CA LEU A 97 7.36 -7.19 -4.46
C LEU A 97 7.93 -5.77 -4.40
N VAL A 98 7.98 -5.06 -5.52
CA VAL A 98 8.37 -3.64 -5.56
C VAL A 98 7.46 -2.81 -4.67
N ALA A 99 6.14 -2.96 -4.82
CA ALA A 99 5.16 -2.21 -4.03
C ALA A 99 5.21 -2.56 -2.54
N TRP A 100 5.34 -3.85 -2.21
CA TRP A 100 5.48 -4.34 -0.83
C TRP A 100 6.70 -3.75 -0.15
N THR A 101 7.87 -3.86 -0.79
CA THR A 101 9.12 -3.35 -0.23
C THR A 101 9.05 -1.83 -0.07
N GLY A 102 8.51 -1.11 -1.06
CA GLY A 102 8.31 0.35 -0.97
C GLY A 102 7.43 0.75 0.21
N VAL A 103 6.33 0.03 0.45
CA VAL A 103 5.45 0.27 1.62
C VAL A 103 6.17 -0.05 2.92
N MET A 104 6.96 -1.12 2.99
CA MET A 104 7.73 -1.45 4.20
C MET A 104 8.76 -0.37 4.52
N VAL A 105 9.44 0.17 3.52
CA VAL A 105 10.36 1.31 3.66
C VAL A 105 9.63 2.56 4.20
N LEU A 106 8.42 2.86 3.68
CA LEU A 106 7.60 3.97 4.16
C LEU A 106 7.17 3.81 5.63
N VAL A 107 6.77 2.60 6.02
CA VAL A 107 6.36 2.29 7.39
C VAL A 107 7.54 2.40 8.34
N ASP A 108 8.69 1.89 7.96
CA ASP A 108 9.92 1.95 8.74
C ASP A 108 10.38 3.40 8.97
N ALA A 109 10.44 4.20 7.92
CA ALA A 109 10.79 5.62 8.03
C ALA A 109 9.80 6.41 8.92
N ALA A 110 8.51 6.11 8.86
CA ALA A 110 7.51 6.74 9.72
C ALA A 110 7.63 6.29 11.20
N ARG A 111 7.97 5.03 11.45
CA ARG A 111 8.25 4.51 12.79
C ARG A 111 9.51 5.11 13.40
N PHE A 112 10.55 5.31 12.59
CA PHE A 112 11.75 6.02 13.03
C PHE A 112 11.41 7.42 13.55
N LEU A 113 10.61 8.19 12.83
CA LEU A 113 10.15 9.51 13.28
C LEU A 113 9.37 9.41 14.59
N ARG A 114 8.49 8.42 14.75
CA ARG A 114 7.75 8.20 16.00
C ARG A 114 8.68 7.98 17.18
N HIS A 115 9.62 7.07 17.01
CA HIS A 115 10.52 6.64 18.09
C HIS A 115 11.48 7.76 18.51
N ASN A 116 12.05 8.48 17.53
CA ASN A 116 13.11 9.44 17.81
C ASN A 116 12.60 10.87 18.04
N CYS A 117 11.43 11.23 17.51
CA CYS A 117 10.90 12.60 17.60
C CYS A 117 9.67 12.73 18.50
N GLY A 118 8.98 11.61 18.80
CA GLY A 118 7.68 11.63 19.49
C GLY A 118 7.70 12.26 20.87
N GLU A 119 8.73 11.98 21.65
CA GLU A 119 8.90 12.47 23.02
C GLU A 119 9.67 13.80 23.12
N ARG A 120 9.99 14.43 21.98
CA ARG A 120 10.71 15.70 21.89
C ARG A 120 9.80 16.80 21.34
N PRO A 121 9.07 17.55 22.21
CA PRO A 121 8.04 18.50 21.77
C PRO A 121 8.56 19.55 20.78
N ILE A 122 9.78 20.07 21.00
CA ILE A 122 10.39 21.07 20.12
C ILE A 122 10.63 20.53 18.70
N VAL A 123 11.13 19.28 18.59
CA VAL A 123 11.36 18.61 17.31
C VAL A 123 10.02 18.32 16.63
N ARG A 124 9.05 17.78 17.37
CA ARG A 124 7.71 17.50 16.85
C ARG A 124 7.04 18.77 16.33
N ASN A 125 7.12 19.88 17.05
CA ASN A 125 6.56 21.16 16.62
C ASN A 125 7.21 21.62 15.32
N LYS A 126 8.53 21.53 15.22
CA LYS A 126 9.26 21.89 13.98
C LYS A 126 8.85 21.01 12.80
N LEU A 127 8.71 19.69 12.99
CA LEU A 127 8.26 18.76 11.95
C LEU A 127 6.79 18.94 11.53
N ASN A 128 6.03 19.72 12.28
CA ASN A 128 4.66 20.13 11.97
C ASN A 128 4.56 21.50 11.31
N GLU A 129 5.64 22.25 11.22
CA GLU A 129 5.66 23.51 10.48
C GLU A 129 5.46 23.30 8.98
N PRO A 130 4.75 24.19 8.30
CA PRO A 130 4.57 24.09 6.87
C PRO A 130 5.82 24.55 6.13
N GLU A 131 6.15 23.85 5.03
CA GLU A 131 7.16 24.28 4.06
C GLU A 131 6.51 24.38 2.66
N PRO A 132 5.80 25.48 2.36
CA PRO A 132 4.96 25.60 1.16
C PRO A 132 5.75 25.44 -0.13
N HIS A 133 7.00 25.90 -0.17
CA HIS A 133 7.88 25.79 -1.36
C HIS A 133 8.18 24.33 -1.73
N PHE A 134 8.09 23.42 -0.78
CA PHE A 134 8.31 21.98 -0.96
C PHE A 134 7.01 21.16 -0.89
N GLY A 135 5.87 21.83 -0.87
CA GLY A 135 4.57 21.17 -0.77
C GLY A 135 4.33 20.46 0.57
N ILE A 136 5.03 20.86 1.63
CA ILE A 136 4.87 20.28 2.97
C ILE A 136 3.80 21.08 3.73
N PRO A 137 2.64 20.46 4.01
CA PRO A 137 1.57 21.16 4.72
C PRO A 137 1.78 21.15 6.24
N SER A 138 1.15 22.09 6.95
CA SER A 138 1.15 22.11 8.41
C SER A 138 0.61 20.81 9.01
N GLY A 139 1.15 20.38 10.16
CA GLY A 139 0.75 19.15 10.86
C GLY A 139 1.22 17.85 10.18
N THR A 140 2.28 17.92 9.39
CA THR A 140 2.80 16.78 8.61
C THR A 140 3.25 15.63 9.50
N TYR A 141 3.99 15.89 10.59
CA TYR A 141 4.39 14.86 11.55
C TYR A 141 3.15 14.14 12.13
N ASP A 142 2.18 14.88 12.65
CA ASP A 142 1.00 14.29 13.30
C ASP A 142 0.16 13.46 12.31
N ARG A 143 0.08 13.88 11.04
CA ARG A 143 -0.58 13.09 9.97
C ARG A 143 0.15 11.81 9.64
N ILE A 144 1.49 11.84 9.59
CA ILE A 144 2.31 10.64 9.40
C ILE A 144 2.06 9.67 10.57
N GLN A 145 2.03 10.15 11.81
CA GLN A 145 1.80 9.31 12.99
C GLN A 145 0.37 8.75 13.03
N ALA A 146 -0.63 9.56 12.69
CA ALA A 146 -2.00 9.10 12.59
C ALA A 146 -2.18 7.97 11.56
N SER A 147 -1.42 8.03 10.45
CA SER A 147 -1.46 6.98 9.43
C SER A 147 -0.93 5.63 9.93
N LEU A 148 0.08 5.61 10.81
CA LEU A 148 0.61 4.38 11.42
C LEU A 148 -0.38 3.70 12.38
N THR A 149 -1.34 4.46 12.92
CA THR A 149 -2.35 3.97 13.88
C THR A 149 -3.71 3.77 13.23
N SER A 150 -3.82 3.99 11.93
CA SER A 150 -5.06 3.79 11.18
C SER A 150 -5.42 2.31 11.11
N PRO A 151 -6.60 1.92 11.60
CA PRO A 151 -7.06 0.54 11.50
C PRO A 151 -7.23 0.05 10.07
N VAL A 152 -7.61 0.95 9.14
CA VAL A 152 -7.74 0.64 7.71
C VAL A 152 -6.38 0.29 7.11
N HIS A 153 -5.34 1.06 7.46
CA HIS A 153 -3.98 0.80 6.99
C HIS A 153 -3.42 -0.50 7.57
N ALA A 154 -3.67 -0.79 8.84
CA ALA A 154 -3.29 -2.04 9.47
C ALA A 154 -3.94 -3.24 8.77
N TRP A 155 -5.20 -3.12 8.36
CA TRP A 155 -5.91 -4.15 7.63
C TRP A 155 -5.32 -4.41 6.24
N HIS A 156 -5.01 -3.35 5.48
CA HIS A 156 -4.37 -3.48 4.17
C HIS A 156 -2.97 -4.10 4.26
N LEU A 157 -2.19 -3.64 5.25
CA LEU A 157 -0.84 -4.15 5.49
C LEU A 157 -0.86 -5.63 5.91
N TYR A 158 -1.85 -6.02 6.72
CA TYR A 158 -2.02 -7.41 7.13
C TYR A 158 -2.22 -8.35 5.93
N HIS A 159 -3.09 -8.00 4.99
CA HIS A 159 -3.33 -8.83 3.82
C HIS A 159 -2.12 -8.92 2.89
N ALA A 160 -1.42 -7.82 2.69
CA ALA A 160 -0.18 -7.83 1.92
C ALA A 160 0.89 -8.71 2.58
N ARG A 161 0.98 -8.66 3.92
CA ARG A 161 1.84 -9.54 4.72
C ARG A 161 1.49 -11.02 4.55
N GLU A 162 0.20 -11.37 4.62
CA GLU A 162 -0.24 -12.76 4.43
C GLU A 162 0.14 -13.28 3.06
N TYR A 163 -0.04 -12.47 2.02
CA TYR A 163 0.40 -12.82 0.66
C TYR A 163 1.93 -13.00 0.60
N TRP A 164 2.71 -12.06 1.15
CA TRP A 164 4.17 -12.15 1.25
C TRP A 164 4.60 -13.43 1.96
N THR A 165 4.05 -13.71 3.13
CA THR A 165 4.42 -14.87 3.93
C THR A 165 4.11 -16.20 3.23
N SER A 166 2.95 -16.28 2.60
CA SER A 166 2.50 -17.49 1.90
C SER A 166 3.23 -17.74 0.58
N ASN A 167 3.78 -16.70 -0.06
CA ASN A 167 4.40 -16.82 -1.38
C ASN A 167 5.92 -16.49 -1.36
N LYS A 168 6.52 -16.35 -0.19
CA LYS A 168 7.92 -15.91 -0.05
C LYS A 168 8.89 -16.79 -0.86
N SER A 169 8.78 -18.11 -0.76
CA SER A 169 9.66 -19.04 -1.48
C SER A 169 9.50 -18.89 -3.00
N PHE A 170 8.25 -18.82 -3.48
CA PHE A 170 7.96 -18.58 -4.90
C PHE A 170 8.54 -17.23 -5.37
N LEU A 171 8.32 -16.16 -4.63
CA LEU A 171 8.84 -14.84 -4.97
C LEU A 171 10.37 -14.82 -5.02
N THR A 172 11.01 -15.47 -4.06
CA THR A 172 12.48 -15.55 -4.02
C THR A 172 13.03 -16.31 -5.23
N GLU A 173 12.41 -17.43 -5.60
CA GLU A 173 12.81 -18.25 -6.75
C GLU A 173 12.57 -17.49 -8.07
N LEU A 174 11.44 -16.83 -8.21
CA LEU A 174 11.06 -16.09 -9.40
C LEU A 174 12.06 -14.99 -9.77
N ILE A 175 12.57 -14.27 -8.77
CA ILE A 175 13.45 -13.10 -9.02
C ILE A 175 14.94 -13.40 -8.88
N ALA A 176 15.33 -14.64 -8.53
CA ALA A 176 16.73 -15.02 -8.37
C ALA A 176 17.54 -14.73 -9.65
N GLY A 177 18.68 -14.06 -9.50
CA GLY A 177 19.54 -13.66 -10.62
C GLY A 177 18.97 -12.51 -11.48
N THR A 178 17.92 -11.82 -11.05
CA THR A 178 17.34 -10.68 -11.76
C THR A 178 17.66 -9.35 -11.06
N GLU A 179 17.38 -8.23 -11.74
CA GLU A 179 17.51 -6.87 -11.15
C GLU A 179 16.60 -6.63 -9.95
N VAL A 180 15.57 -7.45 -9.75
CA VAL A 180 14.56 -7.34 -8.67
C VAL A 180 15.03 -8.03 -7.37
N GLU A 181 16.03 -8.91 -7.46
CA GLU A 181 16.54 -9.71 -6.33
C GLU A 181 16.86 -8.89 -5.07
N PRO A 182 17.48 -7.69 -5.13
CA PRO A 182 17.81 -6.91 -3.93
C PRO A 182 16.63 -6.58 -3.05
N LEU A 183 15.40 -6.55 -3.59
CA LEU A 183 14.20 -6.25 -2.81
C LEU A 183 13.86 -7.31 -1.78
N ILE A 184 14.24 -8.57 -1.99
CA ILE A 184 14.00 -9.65 -1.03
C ILE A 184 14.73 -9.39 0.28
N GLU A 185 16.00 -9.01 0.22
CA GLU A 185 16.80 -8.73 1.41
C GLU A 185 16.22 -7.55 2.19
N ILE A 186 15.92 -6.45 1.50
CA ILE A 186 15.29 -5.27 2.10
C ILE A 186 13.96 -5.65 2.74
N ALA A 187 13.07 -6.33 2.02
CA ALA A 187 11.76 -6.74 2.52
C ALA A 187 11.87 -7.67 3.74
N GLN A 188 12.79 -8.61 3.75
CA GLN A 188 13.02 -9.53 4.87
C GLN A 188 13.54 -8.81 6.10
N SER A 189 14.53 -7.93 5.94
CA SER A 189 15.09 -7.14 7.03
C SER A 189 14.01 -6.30 7.69
N LEU A 190 13.26 -5.52 6.91
CA LEU A 190 12.19 -4.67 7.42
C LEU A 190 11.03 -5.47 8.02
N TYR A 191 10.68 -6.61 7.44
CA TYR A 191 9.65 -7.50 7.97
C TYR A 191 10.00 -8.06 9.34
N SER A 192 11.27 -8.46 9.55
CA SER A 192 11.72 -8.98 10.85
C SER A 192 11.68 -7.93 11.97
N MET A 193 11.90 -6.65 11.63
CA MET A 193 11.86 -5.53 12.58
C MET A 193 10.44 -5.07 12.92
N HIS A 194 9.45 -5.36 12.08
CA HIS A 194 8.12 -4.80 12.19
C HIS A 194 7.04 -5.89 12.33
N ASN A 195 6.90 -6.43 13.54
CA ASN A 195 5.75 -7.29 13.86
C ASN A 195 4.43 -6.51 13.77
N VAL A 196 3.63 -6.80 12.74
CA VAL A 196 2.25 -6.29 12.64
C VAL A 196 1.38 -7.12 13.59
N ASP A 197 0.95 -6.52 14.70
CA ASP A 197 0.17 -7.22 15.71
C ASP A 197 -1.27 -7.52 15.22
N LEU A 198 -1.68 -8.78 15.34
CA LEU A 198 -3.04 -9.26 15.05
C LEU A 198 -4.13 -8.53 15.85
N ARG A 199 -3.81 -7.99 17.03
CA ARG A 199 -4.76 -7.21 17.85
C ARG A 199 -5.12 -5.90 17.16
N GLN A 200 -4.17 -5.23 16.52
CA GLN A 200 -4.42 -4.00 15.76
C GLN A 200 -5.30 -4.27 14.54
N TYR A 201 -5.15 -5.43 13.92
CA TYR A 201 -6.02 -5.89 12.83
C TYR A 201 -7.48 -6.11 13.30
N ALA A 202 -7.69 -6.81 14.41
CA ALA A 202 -9.03 -7.09 14.94
C ALA A 202 -9.80 -5.80 15.29
N VAL A 203 -9.14 -4.85 15.95
CA VAL A 203 -9.70 -3.52 16.25
C VAL A 203 -10.02 -2.75 14.96
N GLY A 204 -9.16 -2.85 13.95
CA GLY A 204 -9.35 -2.23 12.64
C GLY A 204 -10.59 -2.71 11.91
N ARG A 205 -10.84 -4.02 11.94
CA ARG A 205 -12.00 -4.64 11.30
C ARG A 205 -13.35 -4.15 11.85
N VAL A 206 -13.41 -3.86 13.14
CA VAL A 206 -14.63 -3.35 13.79
C VAL A 206 -14.85 -1.86 13.45
N ARG A 207 -13.78 -1.07 13.42
CA ARG A 207 -13.85 0.37 13.23
C ARG A 207 -14.03 0.81 11.76
N THR A 208 -13.60 -0.03 10.81
CA THR A 208 -13.72 0.25 9.36
C THR A 208 -15.16 0.36 8.90
N ARG A 209 -16.10 -0.30 9.59
CA ARG A 209 -17.54 -0.20 9.28
C ARG A 209 -18.13 1.19 9.51
N THR A 210 -17.50 2.02 10.33
CA THR A 210 -18.05 3.34 10.74
C THR A 210 -17.33 4.55 10.14
N GLN A 211 -16.12 4.40 9.57
CA GLN A 211 -15.29 5.54 9.14
C GLN A 211 -15.04 5.69 7.63
N GLN A 212 -15.57 4.81 6.78
CA GLN A 212 -15.34 4.88 5.31
C GLN A 212 -15.81 6.18 4.63
N ALA A 213 -16.52 7.04 5.33
CA ALA A 213 -17.11 8.25 4.75
C ALA A 213 -16.25 9.53 4.87
N LYS A 214 -15.20 9.59 5.69
CA LYS A 214 -14.57 10.89 6.06
C LYS A 214 -13.12 11.13 5.64
N THR A 215 -12.38 10.18 5.11
CA THR A 215 -10.93 10.36 4.83
C THR A 215 -10.52 10.11 3.37
N ARG A 216 -11.35 10.48 2.42
CA ARG A 216 -10.96 10.46 1.01
C ARG A 216 -10.04 11.65 0.71
N GLY A 217 -8.75 11.42 0.56
CA GLY A 217 -7.98 12.25 -0.33
C GLY A 217 -6.66 12.87 0.11
N ARG A 218 -6.17 12.69 1.36
CA ARG A 218 -4.94 13.38 1.81
C ARG A 218 -3.91 12.53 2.54
N ASP A 219 -4.13 11.24 2.65
CA ASP A 219 -3.23 10.34 3.36
C ASP A 219 -2.36 9.55 2.37
N LEU A 220 -1.09 9.91 2.28
CA LEU A 220 -0.15 9.30 1.34
C LEU A 220 0.12 7.81 1.65
N ILE A 221 0.23 7.43 2.93
CA ILE A 221 0.39 6.01 3.30
C ILE A 221 -0.87 5.23 2.95
N GLY A 222 -2.05 5.80 3.20
CA GLY A 222 -3.32 5.17 2.83
C GLY A 222 -3.43 4.92 1.34
N ARG A 223 -2.96 5.84 0.49
CA ARG A 223 -2.93 5.65 -0.97
C ARG A 223 -1.99 4.53 -1.39
N ALA A 224 -0.78 4.49 -0.83
CA ALA A 224 0.19 3.43 -1.10
C ALA A 224 -0.32 2.06 -0.64
N LEU A 225 -0.88 1.96 0.56
CA LEU A 225 -1.46 0.73 1.09
C LEU A 225 -2.70 0.27 0.31
N TYR A 226 -3.53 1.19 -0.15
CA TYR A 226 -4.65 0.86 -1.02
C TYR A 226 -4.17 0.34 -2.39
N GLY A 227 -3.14 0.93 -2.98
CA GLY A 227 -2.49 0.44 -4.19
C GLY A 227 -1.93 -0.97 -4.01
N LEU A 228 -1.21 -1.20 -2.91
CA LEU A 228 -0.67 -2.51 -2.56
C LEU A 228 -1.78 -3.56 -2.39
N GLN A 229 -2.84 -3.25 -1.63
CA GLN A 229 -3.99 -4.16 -1.47
C GLN A 229 -4.62 -4.53 -2.81
N LYS A 230 -4.74 -3.58 -3.70
CA LYS A 230 -5.32 -3.80 -5.03
C LYS A 230 -4.45 -4.71 -5.90
N SER A 231 -3.12 -4.61 -5.77
CA SER A 231 -2.17 -5.52 -6.41
C SER A 231 -2.32 -6.94 -5.87
N VAL A 232 -2.38 -7.12 -4.55
CA VAL A 232 -2.64 -8.42 -3.90
C VAL A 232 -3.98 -9.00 -4.36
N SER A 233 -5.05 -8.20 -4.35
CA SER A 233 -6.39 -8.66 -4.76
C SER A 233 -6.40 -9.20 -6.19
N ARG A 234 -5.57 -8.66 -7.08
CA ARG A 234 -5.45 -9.14 -8.46
C ARG A 234 -4.67 -10.43 -8.59
N LEU A 235 -3.58 -10.57 -7.84
CA LEU A 235 -2.77 -11.79 -7.82
C LEU A 235 -3.56 -13.00 -7.32
N ILE A 236 -4.52 -12.77 -6.42
CA ILE A 236 -5.40 -13.82 -5.88
C ILE A 236 -6.76 -13.89 -6.57
N SER A 237 -7.08 -12.93 -7.44
CA SER A 237 -8.32 -12.92 -8.22
C SER A 237 -8.32 -14.11 -9.20
N GLY A 238 -9.31 -14.97 -9.05
CA GLY A 238 -9.39 -16.19 -9.85
C GLY A 238 -8.74 -17.43 -9.24
N LYS A 239 -8.04 -17.30 -8.09
CA LYS A 239 -7.55 -18.46 -7.33
C LYS A 239 -8.62 -18.92 -6.34
N PHE A 240 -8.79 -20.25 -6.25
CA PHE A 240 -9.74 -20.90 -5.39
C PHE A 240 -9.04 -21.82 -4.38
N THR A 241 -9.57 -21.91 -3.18
CA THR A 241 -9.03 -22.80 -2.12
C THR A 241 -9.31 -24.28 -2.40
N HIS A 242 -10.25 -24.58 -3.29
CA HIS A 242 -10.61 -25.95 -3.66
C HIS A 242 -10.15 -26.26 -5.08
N ILE A 243 -9.26 -27.25 -5.22
CA ILE A 243 -8.72 -27.67 -6.50
C ILE A 243 -9.84 -28.30 -7.34
N GLY A 244 -10.00 -27.83 -8.60
CA GLY A 244 -11.04 -28.33 -9.51
C GLY A 244 -12.41 -27.66 -9.35
N HIS A 245 -12.55 -26.66 -8.47
CA HIS A 245 -13.79 -25.88 -8.38
C HIS A 245 -14.03 -25.07 -9.65
N ASN A 246 -15.17 -25.29 -10.30
CA ASN A 246 -15.61 -24.49 -11.43
C ASN A 246 -16.61 -23.42 -10.94
N PRO A 247 -16.25 -22.12 -10.99
CA PRO A 247 -17.07 -21.05 -10.46
C PRO A 247 -18.23 -20.64 -11.40
N GLN A 248 -18.73 -21.54 -12.20
CA GLN A 248 -19.81 -21.24 -13.13
C GLN A 248 -21.17 -21.47 -12.46
N LEU A 249 -22.10 -20.55 -12.71
CA LEU A 249 -23.51 -20.75 -12.38
C LEU A 249 -24.08 -21.82 -13.32
N PRO A 250 -24.80 -22.84 -12.83
CA PRO A 250 -25.50 -23.79 -13.71
C PRO A 250 -26.36 -23.08 -14.75
N SER A 251 -26.34 -23.56 -16.01
CA SER A 251 -27.04 -22.91 -17.11
C SER A 251 -28.52 -22.70 -16.84
N GLU A 252 -29.18 -23.69 -16.23
CA GLU A 252 -30.60 -23.61 -15.86
C GLU A 252 -30.91 -22.47 -14.90
N ILE A 253 -30.00 -22.23 -13.89
CA ILE A 253 -30.15 -21.12 -12.93
C ILE A 253 -29.83 -19.79 -13.65
N ALA A 254 -28.81 -19.76 -14.51
CA ALA A 254 -28.46 -18.58 -15.26
C ALA A 254 -29.62 -18.14 -16.20
N ASP A 255 -30.24 -19.09 -16.86
CA ASP A 255 -31.37 -18.82 -17.73
C ASP A 255 -32.60 -18.38 -16.95
N HIS A 256 -32.88 -19.00 -15.82
CA HIS A 256 -33.96 -18.56 -14.92
C HIS A 256 -33.73 -17.13 -14.43
N VAL A 257 -32.50 -16.77 -13.97
CA VAL A 257 -32.17 -15.41 -13.55
C VAL A 257 -32.36 -14.42 -14.69
N ARG A 258 -31.97 -14.77 -15.91
CA ARG A 258 -32.20 -13.90 -17.10
C ARG A 258 -33.67 -13.59 -17.37
N THR A 259 -34.60 -14.47 -17.02
CA THR A 259 -36.02 -14.21 -17.15
C THR A 259 -36.62 -13.31 -16.09
N LEU A 260 -35.95 -13.18 -14.94
CA LEU A 260 -36.44 -12.42 -13.78
C LEU A 260 -35.85 -11.01 -13.71
N ILE A 261 -34.63 -10.83 -14.21
CA ILE A 261 -33.86 -9.61 -14.03
C ILE A 261 -34.40 -8.45 -14.85
N GLN A 262 -34.48 -7.27 -14.21
CA GLN A 262 -34.86 -6.02 -14.85
C GLN A 262 -33.76 -4.96 -14.75
N PRO A 263 -33.66 -4.02 -15.71
CA PRO A 263 -32.74 -2.89 -15.59
C PRO A 263 -32.99 -2.14 -14.29
N GLY A 264 -31.91 -1.91 -13.55
CA GLY A 264 -32.00 -1.31 -12.20
C GLY A 264 -31.80 -2.31 -11.07
N ASP A 265 -31.83 -3.62 -11.34
CA ASP A 265 -31.61 -4.62 -10.31
C ASP A 265 -30.16 -4.68 -9.86
N VAL A 266 -29.97 -5.02 -8.58
CA VAL A 266 -28.66 -5.22 -7.96
C VAL A 266 -28.48 -6.68 -7.57
N PHE A 267 -27.46 -7.31 -8.11
CA PHE A 267 -27.04 -8.65 -7.67
C PHE A 267 -26.01 -8.55 -6.58
N VAL A 268 -26.19 -9.35 -5.57
CA VAL A 268 -25.14 -9.66 -4.60
C VAL A 268 -24.71 -11.11 -4.79
N ASN A 269 -23.42 -11.34 -4.99
CA ASN A 269 -22.92 -12.68 -5.21
C ASN A 269 -21.68 -13.00 -4.36
N ARG A 270 -21.44 -14.29 -4.21
CA ARG A 270 -20.24 -14.84 -3.58
C ARG A 270 -19.71 -15.97 -4.47
N LYS A 271 -18.46 -15.87 -4.86
CA LYS A 271 -17.77 -17.00 -5.51
C LYS A 271 -17.31 -17.95 -4.39
N GLU A 272 -17.96 -19.11 -4.27
CA GLU A 272 -17.54 -20.10 -3.29
C GLU A 272 -16.07 -20.47 -3.47
N TYR A 273 -15.39 -20.72 -2.35
CA TYR A 273 -13.95 -21.06 -2.31
C TYR A 273 -13.00 -20.03 -2.93
N ALA A 274 -13.48 -18.87 -3.38
CA ALA A 274 -12.58 -17.83 -3.89
C ALA A 274 -11.75 -17.26 -2.74
N ILE A 275 -10.43 -17.19 -2.93
CA ILE A 275 -9.51 -16.62 -1.94
C ILE A 275 -9.87 -15.17 -1.64
N THR A 276 -10.42 -14.44 -2.61
CA THR A 276 -10.89 -13.07 -2.43
C THR A 276 -11.95 -12.90 -1.33
N ASN A 277 -12.72 -13.93 -1.00
CA ASN A 277 -13.73 -13.86 0.06
C ASN A 277 -13.13 -13.65 1.46
N TYR A 278 -11.87 -14.01 1.66
CA TYR A 278 -11.18 -13.80 2.93
C TYR A 278 -10.74 -12.34 3.11
N PHE A 279 -10.67 -11.60 2.01
CA PHE A 279 -10.16 -10.22 1.98
C PHE A 279 -11.26 -9.17 1.89
N LEU A 280 -12.47 -9.56 1.55
CA LEU A 280 -13.59 -8.64 1.41
C LEU A 280 -14.51 -8.71 2.64
N PRO A 281 -14.94 -7.56 3.18
CA PRO A 281 -15.81 -7.55 4.35
C PRO A 281 -17.22 -8.05 3.99
N GLY A 282 -17.76 -8.93 4.82
CA GLY A 282 -19.12 -9.44 4.69
C GLY A 282 -19.22 -10.80 4.03
N PHE A 283 -20.40 -11.40 4.10
CA PHE A 283 -20.68 -12.70 3.50
C PHE A 283 -20.86 -12.63 1.98
N TRP A 284 -21.44 -11.52 1.47
CA TRP A 284 -21.68 -11.23 0.06
C TRP A 284 -20.70 -10.15 -0.42
N PRO A 285 -19.49 -10.53 -0.87
CA PRO A 285 -18.43 -9.56 -1.11
C PRO A 285 -18.53 -8.82 -2.45
N HIS A 286 -19.40 -9.27 -3.35
CA HIS A 286 -19.56 -8.67 -4.67
C HIS A 286 -20.99 -8.21 -4.90
N ALA A 287 -21.14 -7.02 -5.49
CA ALA A 287 -22.38 -6.50 -5.98
C ALA A 287 -22.22 -6.08 -7.46
N ALA A 288 -23.19 -6.38 -8.29
CA ALA A 288 -23.24 -5.94 -9.67
C ALA A 288 -24.62 -5.30 -9.95
N PHE A 289 -24.60 -4.19 -10.64
CA PHE A 289 -25.78 -3.47 -11.05
C PHE A 289 -26.11 -3.85 -12.50
N TYR A 290 -27.34 -4.29 -12.74
CA TYR A 290 -27.78 -4.63 -14.08
C TYR A 290 -28.36 -3.40 -14.78
N ILE A 291 -27.72 -2.99 -15.85
CA ILE A 291 -28.12 -1.79 -16.61
C ILE A 291 -29.02 -2.12 -17.81
N GLY A 292 -29.32 -3.40 -18.06
CA GLY A 292 -30.09 -3.83 -19.22
C GLY A 292 -29.23 -4.31 -20.38
N GLN A 293 -29.90 -4.74 -21.46
CA GLN A 293 -29.27 -5.06 -22.75
C GLN A 293 -29.17 -3.80 -23.61
N THR A 294 -28.32 -3.81 -24.63
CA THR A 294 -28.05 -2.65 -25.49
C THR A 294 -29.32 -2.07 -26.12
N ASP A 295 -30.27 -2.92 -26.52
CA ASP A 295 -31.55 -2.55 -27.03
C ASP A 295 -32.51 -1.89 -26.02
N GLN A 296 -32.28 -2.11 -24.73
CA GLN A 296 -33.05 -1.52 -23.65
C GLN A 296 -32.45 -0.17 -23.18
N LEU A 297 -31.21 0.15 -23.56
CA LEU A 297 -30.54 1.39 -23.21
C LEU A 297 -30.81 2.53 -24.20
N GLU A 298 -31.39 2.24 -25.38
CA GLU A 298 -31.67 3.22 -26.42
C GLU A 298 -33.12 3.74 -26.36
N GLN A 299 -33.91 3.36 -25.36
CA GLN A 299 -35.27 3.87 -25.09
C GLN A 299 -35.26 4.88 -23.93
#